data_bcada65aef661c1a95d3ee97ed396ab6
#
_entry.id   bcada65aef661c1a95d3ee97ed396ab6
#
_cell.length_a   1.000
_cell.length_b   1.000
_cell.length_c   1.000
_cell.angle_alpha   90.00
_cell.angle_beta   90.00
_cell.angle_gamma   90.00
#
_symmetry.space_group_name_H-M   'P 1'
#
loop_
_entity.id
_entity.type
_entity.pdbx_description
1 polymer ?
#
loop_
_entity_poly.entity_id
_entity_poly.type
_entity_poly.pdbx_seq_one_letter_code
_entity_poly.pdbx_strand_id
1 'polypeptide(L)'
;MPRAETTQSRQTIQGPTAAERARTLAYGVADGVLVAPGVPYAPVPAHTTDRDGRPLLLVRADAPIAAALAGEDDVPATLRISDVAPVPLPDRVRGRAWLHGWLSEVPDGEMRAAALRLSHAHPRPELLDLGAERDGRREWTILALEAAQVEVEDAWGSATLEPEEYAAAAPDPFVAVEAGVLTHLDSAHRGELPRLLPRSVPPGPVRPLGLDRYGMWLRCSAPPPDAPSSFDVRLPFAEPVSDLHGLRRVYRRLFARATP
;
A
#
# COMPACT_ATOMS: atom_id res chain seq x y z
N MET A 1 27.60 4.85 -47.05
CA MET A 1 27.06 3.71 -46.32
C MET A 1 26.40 4.25 -45.08
N PRO A 2 25.08 4.31 -44.98
CA PRO A 2 24.39 4.78 -43.77
C PRO A 2 24.40 3.65 -42.72
N ARG A 3 24.79 4.00 -41.47
CA ARG A 3 24.68 3.14 -40.33
C ARG A 3 23.19 2.94 -39.96
N ALA A 4 22.76 1.71 -39.93
CA ALA A 4 21.45 1.34 -39.41
C ALA A 4 21.42 1.60 -37.89
N GLU A 5 20.64 2.61 -37.48
CA GLU A 5 20.25 2.80 -36.08
C GLU A 5 19.30 1.66 -35.68
N THR A 6 19.80 0.73 -34.90
CA THR A 6 18.96 -0.30 -34.29
C THR A 6 18.13 0.34 -33.20
N THR A 7 16.93 0.72 -33.52
CA THR A 7 15.90 1.15 -32.55
C THR A 7 15.51 -0.08 -31.75
N GLN A 8 16.18 -0.32 -30.63
CA GLN A 8 15.69 -1.27 -29.61
C GLN A 8 14.40 -0.68 -29.05
N SER A 9 13.28 -1.27 -29.45
CA SER A 9 11.98 -1.02 -28.80
C SER A 9 12.14 -1.33 -27.30
N ARG A 10 12.22 -0.29 -26.47
CA ARG A 10 12.03 -0.41 -25.03
C ARG A 10 10.62 -0.98 -24.83
N GLN A 11 10.51 -2.27 -24.57
CA GLN A 11 9.28 -2.82 -24.03
C GLN A 11 8.92 -2.02 -22.77
N THR A 12 7.89 -1.19 -22.87
CA THR A 12 7.35 -0.47 -21.72
C THR A 12 6.88 -1.52 -20.73
N ILE A 13 7.55 -1.64 -19.59
CA ILE A 13 7.14 -2.56 -18.51
C ILE A 13 5.75 -2.09 -18.09
N GLN A 14 4.74 -2.93 -18.30
CA GLN A 14 3.39 -2.66 -17.83
C GLN A 14 3.38 -2.68 -16.32
N GLY A 15 2.82 -1.65 -15.70
CA GLY A 15 2.77 -1.48 -14.25
C GLY A 15 1.58 -0.63 -13.82
N PRO A 16 1.33 -0.54 -12.52
CA PRO A 16 0.26 0.30 -11.97
C PRO A 16 0.54 1.78 -12.23
N THR A 17 -0.50 2.55 -12.49
CA THR A 17 -0.41 4.01 -12.55
C THR A 17 -0.07 4.60 -11.17
N ALA A 18 0.39 5.83 -11.12
CA ALA A 18 0.66 6.52 -9.85
C ALA A 18 -0.60 6.58 -8.96
N ALA A 19 -1.77 6.83 -9.56
CA ALA A 19 -3.03 6.88 -8.86
C ALA A 19 -3.45 5.51 -8.29
N GLU A 20 -3.30 4.42 -9.05
CA GLU A 20 -3.53 3.06 -8.55
C GLU A 20 -2.60 2.70 -7.38
N ARG A 21 -1.33 3.11 -7.44
CA ARG A 21 -0.35 2.90 -6.36
C ARG A 21 -0.72 3.66 -5.10
N ALA A 22 -1.08 4.94 -5.23
CA ALA A 22 -1.54 5.76 -4.11
C ALA A 22 -2.81 5.19 -3.47
N ARG A 23 -3.79 4.73 -4.28
CA ARG A 23 -5.00 4.06 -3.80
C ARG A 23 -4.70 2.74 -3.08
N THR A 24 -3.72 1.99 -3.56
CA THR A 24 -3.28 0.73 -2.93
C THR A 24 -2.65 0.98 -1.56
N LEU A 25 -1.78 2.00 -1.45
CA LEU A 25 -1.17 2.38 -0.18
C LEU A 25 -2.23 2.88 0.82
N ALA A 26 -3.19 3.68 0.37
CA ALA A 26 -4.25 4.23 1.21
C ALA A 26 -5.33 3.21 1.62
N TYR A 27 -5.34 2.02 1.05
CA TYR A 27 -6.37 0.99 1.32
C TYR A 27 -6.47 0.58 2.80
N GLY A 28 -5.38 0.70 3.56
CA GLY A 28 -5.39 0.50 5.00
C GLY A 28 -4.60 -0.71 5.51
N VAL A 29 -3.84 -1.41 4.65
CA VAL A 29 -2.95 -2.51 5.09
C VAL A 29 -1.58 -2.00 5.57
N ALA A 30 -1.20 -0.79 5.17
CA ALA A 30 0.02 -0.11 5.60
C ALA A 30 -0.23 0.76 6.83
N ASP A 31 0.83 1.06 7.60
CA ASP A 31 0.72 1.90 8.79
C ASP A 31 0.49 3.37 8.42
N GLY A 32 -0.44 4.03 9.13
CA GLY A 32 -0.79 5.44 8.95
C GLY A 32 -0.46 6.30 10.17
N VAL A 33 -0.01 7.52 9.91
CA VAL A 33 0.22 8.57 10.91
C VAL A 33 -0.46 9.85 10.47
N LEU A 34 -1.28 10.42 11.33
CA LEU A 34 -1.95 11.69 11.09
C LEU A 34 -1.10 12.84 11.61
N VAL A 35 -0.95 13.87 10.79
CA VAL A 35 -0.18 15.09 11.08
C VAL A 35 -1.07 16.29 10.83
N ALA A 36 -1.24 17.14 11.85
CA ALA A 36 -1.95 18.42 11.72
C ALA A 36 -1.16 19.54 12.41
N PRO A 37 -1.30 20.80 11.99
CA PRO A 37 -0.60 21.94 12.60
C PRO A 37 -0.90 22.05 14.09
N GLY A 38 0.12 22.16 14.93
CA GLY A 38 -0.04 22.33 16.38
C GLY A 38 -0.50 21.08 17.13
N VAL A 39 -0.68 19.94 16.45
CA VAL A 39 -1.09 18.67 17.06
C VAL A 39 0.08 17.69 17.07
N PRO A 40 0.34 16.95 18.18
CA PRO A 40 1.32 15.89 18.19
C PRO A 40 1.05 14.83 17.14
N TYR A 41 2.09 14.20 16.60
CA TYR A 41 1.95 13.05 15.68
C TYR A 41 1.05 11.98 16.30
N ALA A 42 -0.01 11.59 15.59
CA ALA A 42 -0.96 10.60 16.04
C ALA A 42 -0.91 9.35 15.13
N PRO A 43 -0.37 8.22 15.63
CA PRO A 43 -0.55 6.94 14.96
C PRO A 43 -2.05 6.65 14.80
N VAL A 44 -2.46 6.21 13.61
CA VAL A 44 -3.85 5.86 13.33
C VAL A 44 -4.03 4.36 13.56
N PRO A 45 -4.81 3.95 14.57
CA PRO A 45 -4.98 2.53 14.93
C PRO A 45 -5.57 1.69 13.81
N ALA A 46 -6.41 2.28 12.98
CA ALA A 46 -6.99 1.68 11.78
C ALA A 46 -7.41 2.76 10.80
N HIS A 47 -7.13 2.56 9.52
CA HIS A 47 -7.64 3.40 8.45
C HIS A 47 -8.02 2.54 7.25
N THR A 48 -8.88 3.07 6.41
CA THR A 48 -9.23 2.52 5.09
C THR A 48 -9.71 3.65 4.21
N THR A 49 -10.10 3.35 2.98
CA THR A 49 -10.74 4.34 2.11
C THR A 49 -12.19 3.96 1.80
N ASP A 50 -13.05 4.93 1.59
CA ASP A 50 -14.35 4.69 0.99
C ASP A 50 -14.23 4.40 -0.53
N ARG A 51 -15.35 4.37 -1.24
CA ARG A 51 -15.36 4.05 -2.68
C ARG A 51 -14.63 5.09 -3.52
N ASP A 52 -14.73 6.35 -3.12
CA ASP A 52 -14.14 7.48 -3.82
C ASP A 52 -12.68 7.74 -3.38
N GLY A 53 -12.17 6.92 -2.45
CA GLY A 53 -10.80 6.98 -1.97
C GLY A 53 -10.60 7.89 -0.77
N ARG A 54 -11.66 8.50 -0.24
CA ARG A 54 -11.57 9.33 0.96
C ARG A 54 -11.12 8.47 2.15
N PRO A 55 -9.99 8.76 2.81
CA PRO A 55 -9.55 8.04 4.00
C PRO A 55 -10.54 8.18 5.16
N LEU A 56 -10.83 7.06 5.79
CA LEU A 56 -11.60 6.93 7.02
C LEU A 56 -10.65 6.45 8.12
N LEU A 57 -10.59 7.17 9.24
CA LEU A 57 -9.57 7.02 10.27
C LEU A 57 -10.24 6.76 11.61
N LEU A 58 -9.99 5.60 12.22
CA LEU A 58 -10.43 5.34 13.59
C LEU A 58 -9.49 6.04 14.57
N VAL A 59 -10.01 6.89 15.43
CA VAL A 59 -9.24 7.59 16.46
C VAL A 59 -9.96 7.57 17.79
N ARG A 60 -9.22 7.77 18.87
CA ARG A 60 -9.84 8.00 20.19
C ARG A 60 -10.52 9.37 20.20
N ALA A 61 -11.70 9.45 20.79
CA ALA A 61 -12.44 10.72 20.91
C ALA A 61 -11.73 11.73 21.82
N ASP A 62 -10.86 11.28 22.73
CA ASP A 62 -10.02 12.12 23.59
C ASP A 62 -8.62 12.43 22.97
N ALA A 63 -8.36 12.01 21.72
CA ALA A 63 -7.10 12.28 21.07
C ALA A 63 -6.93 13.79 20.75
N PRO A 64 -5.69 14.33 20.79
CA PRO A 64 -5.45 15.75 20.49
C PRO A 64 -6.02 16.21 19.15
N ILE A 65 -6.06 15.32 18.15
CA ILE A 65 -6.62 15.64 16.82
C ILE A 65 -8.15 15.79 16.86
N ALA A 66 -8.86 14.98 17.65
CA ALA A 66 -10.29 15.11 17.86
C ALA A 66 -10.61 16.40 18.65
N ALA A 67 -9.78 16.74 19.62
CA ALA A 67 -9.88 18.01 20.35
C ALA A 67 -9.63 19.24 19.44
N ALA A 68 -8.75 19.14 18.45
CA ALA A 68 -8.49 20.21 17.47
C ALA A 68 -9.69 20.45 16.55
N LEU A 69 -10.54 19.45 16.33
CA LEU A 69 -11.78 19.55 15.56
C LEU A 69 -12.96 20.12 16.38
N ALA A 70 -12.82 20.21 17.71
CA ALA A 70 -13.93 20.66 18.55
C ALA A 70 -14.31 22.13 18.26
N GLY A 71 -15.46 22.35 17.64
CA GLY A 71 -15.97 23.67 17.25
C GLY A 71 -15.53 24.15 15.87
N GLU A 72 -14.78 23.33 15.13
CA GLU A 72 -14.40 23.56 13.74
C GLU A 72 -15.11 22.56 12.82
N ASP A 73 -15.47 22.96 11.62
CA ASP A 73 -16.06 22.06 10.62
C ASP A 73 -15.02 21.09 10.06
N ASP A 74 -13.78 21.59 9.85
CA ASP A 74 -12.62 20.84 9.40
C ASP A 74 -11.31 21.49 9.85
N VAL A 75 -10.22 20.73 9.77
CA VAL A 75 -8.85 21.20 10.01
C VAL A 75 -7.90 20.68 8.94
N PRO A 76 -6.87 21.45 8.54
CA PRO A 76 -5.87 20.94 7.60
C PRO A 76 -5.08 19.80 8.23
N ALA A 77 -4.91 18.72 7.49
CA ALA A 77 -4.16 17.56 7.95
C ALA A 77 -3.48 16.79 6.80
N THR A 78 -2.53 15.97 7.16
CA THR A 78 -1.85 15.03 6.25
C THR A 78 -1.89 13.64 6.85
N LEU A 79 -2.45 12.69 6.12
CA LEU A 79 -2.28 11.27 6.40
C LEU A 79 -0.99 10.79 5.72
N ARG A 80 0.01 10.42 6.53
CA ARG A 80 1.28 9.84 6.08
C ARG A 80 1.19 8.32 6.20
N ILE A 81 1.44 7.63 5.09
CA ILE A 81 1.37 6.16 5.01
C ILE A 81 2.76 5.64 4.69
N SER A 82 3.19 4.59 5.38
CA SER A 82 4.45 3.89 5.12
C SER A 82 4.19 2.41 4.93
N ASP A 83 4.45 1.92 3.73
CA ASP A 83 4.29 0.51 3.38
C ASP A 83 5.58 -0.26 3.69
N VAL A 84 5.43 -1.32 4.45
CA VAL A 84 6.55 -2.13 4.95
C VAL A 84 6.39 -3.57 4.46
N ALA A 85 7.40 -4.09 3.78
CA ALA A 85 7.39 -5.48 3.30
C ALA A 85 7.07 -6.46 4.44
N PRO A 86 6.17 -7.43 4.22
CA PRO A 86 5.74 -8.39 5.25
C PRO A 86 6.82 -9.41 5.59
N VAL A 87 7.83 -9.55 4.73
CA VAL A 87 8.96 -10.47 4.95
C VAL A 87 10.13 -9.73 5.61
N PRO A 88 10.95 -10.42 6.46
CA PRO A 88 12.09 -9.79 7.12
C PRO A 88 13.21 -9.48 6.11
N LEU A 89 13.39 -8.20 5.82
CA LEU A 89 14.43 -7.62 4.96
C LEU A 89 15.21 -6.56 5.75
N PRO A 90 16.47 -6.29 5.43
CA PRO A 90 17.26 -5.22 6.07
C PRO A 90 16.59 -3.84 5.89
N ASP A 91 16.15 -3.51 4.68
CA ASP A 91 15.32 -2.36 4.39
C ASP A 91 13.95 -2.84 3.94
N ARG A 92 12.94 -2.55 4.75
CA ARG A 92 11.57 -3.05 4.56
C ARG A 92 10.62 -2.02 3.99
N VAL A 93 10.94 -0.74 4.05
CA VAL A 93 10.08 0.32 3.49
C VAL A 93 10.13 0.25 1.97
N ARG A 94 8.98 0.00 1.35
CA ARG A 94 8.84 -0.19 -0.09
C ARG A 94 7.99 0.86 -0.78
N GLY A 95 7.28 1.67 0.00
CA GLY A 95 6.48 2.77 -0.52
C GLY A 95 6.02 3.72 0.57
N ARG A 96 5.71 4.94 0.17
CA ARG A 96 5.13 5.98 1.02
C ARG A 96 4.06 6.73 0.25
N ALA A 97 3.06 7.20 0.97
CA ALA A 97 2.08 8.14 0.44
C ALA A 97 1.80 9.24 1.46
N TRP A 98 1.46 10.43 0.96
CA TRP A 98 1.02 11.57 1.74
C TRP A 98 -0.28 12.06 1.13
N LEU A 99 -1.35 12.04 1.90
CA LEU A 99 -2.64 12.58 1.50
C LEU A 99 -2.85 13.87 2.28
N HIS A 100 -2.73 14.99 1.62
CA HIS A 100 -2.92 16.33 2.17
C HIS A 100 -4.35 16.75 1.95
N GLY A 101 -4.99 17.34 2.95
CA GLY A 101 -6.37 17.78 2.78
C GLY A 101 -7.01 18.29 4.06
N TRP A 102 -8.32 18.18 4.12
CA TRP A 102 -9.16 18.66 5.19
C TRP A 102 -9.75 17.49 5.96
N LEU A 103 -9.50 17.48 7.26
CA LEU A 103 -9.96 16.44 8.18
C LEU A 103 -11.23 16.92 8.87
N SER A 104 -12.27 16.11 8.86
CA SER A 104 -13.54 16.36 9.53
C SER A 104 -14.03 15.14 10.30
N GLU A 105 -14.93 15.30 11.23
CA GLU A 105 -15.61 14.17 11.86
C GLU A 105 -16.66 13.58 10.92
N VAL A 106 -16.74 12.24 10.86
CA VAL A 106 -17.78 11.56 10.08
C VAL A 106 -19.14 11.82 10.75
N PRO A 107 -20.14 12.33 10.01
CA PRO A 107 -21.47 12.59 10.57
C PRO A 107 -22.11 11.33 11.16
N ASP A 108 -22.91 11.48 12.22
CA ASP A 108 -23.57 10.36 12.92
C ASP A 108 -24.37 9.46 11.97
N GLY A 109 -25.02 10.03 10.96
CA GLY A 109 -25.77 9.29 9.94
C GLY A 109 -24.92 8.39 9.05
N GLU A 110 -23.63 8.70 8.89
CA GLU A 110 -22.65 7.95 8.08
C GLU A 110 -21.75 7.04 8.92
N MET A 111 -21.71 7.23 10.24
CA MET A 111 -20.81 6.55 11.16
C MET A 111 -20.87 5.02 11.02
N ARG A 112 -22.08 4.45 10.93
CA ARG A 112 -22.26 3.00 10.75
C ARG A 112 -21.67 2.47 9.45
N ALA A 113 -21.84 3.21 8.35
CA ALA A 113 -21.29 2.81 7.06
C ALA A 113 -19.76 2.88 7.06
N ALA A 114 -19.19 3.92 7.66
CA ALA A 114 -17.75 4.09 7.86
C ALA A 114 -17.17 2.97 8.74
N ALA A 115 -17.83 2.62 9.85
CA ALA A 115 -17.43 1.53 10.73
C ALA A 115 -17.43 0.17 10.00
N LEU A 116 -18.46 -0.13 9.23
CA LEU A 116 -18.52 -1.33 8.41
C LEU A 116 -17.39 -1.38 7.38
N ARG A 117 -17.06 -0.24 6.78
CA ARG A 117 -15.96 -0.15 5.82
C ARG A 117 -14.61 -0.43 6.50
N LEU A 118 -14.35 0.19 7.64
CA LEU A 118 -13.16 -0.05 8.45
C LEU A 118 -13.06 -1.51 8.91
N SER A 119 -14.16 -2.13 9.31
CA SER A 119 -14.18 -3.51 9.81
C SER A 119 -13.78 -4.56 8.77
N HIS A 120 -13.95 -4.28 7.47
CA HIS A 120 -13.49 -5.17 6.40
C HIS A 120 -11.96 -5.23 6.31
N ALA A 121 -11.27 -4.12 6.55
CA ALA A 121 -9.80 -4.08 6.56
C ALA A 121 -9.24 -4.38 7.96
N HIS A 122 -9.95 -3.95 8.99
CA HIS A 122 -9.53 -4.01 10.39
C HIS A 122 -10.68 -4.52 11.28
N PRO A 123 -10.82 -5.83 11.50
CA PRO A 123 -11.82 -6.39 12.40
C PRO A 123 -11.43 -6.10 13.86
N ARG A 124 -11.86 -4.94 14.39
CA ARG A 124 -11.53 -4.44 15.72
C ARG A 124 -12.78 -4.29 16.59
N PRO A 125 -12.72 -4.66 17.90
CA PRO A 125 -13.85 -4.50 18.81
C PRO A 125 -14.27 -3.04 18.98
N GLU A 126 -13.34 -2.10 18.89
CA GLU A 126 -13.61 -0.65 19.01
C GLU A 126 -14.63 -0.14 17.99
N LEU A 127 -14.72 -0.79 16.81
CA LEU A 127 -15.70 -0.45 15.78
C LEU A 127 -17.13 -0.85 16.14
N LEU A 128 -17.32 -1.76 17.10
CA LEU A 128 -18.64 -2.15 17.61
C LEU A 128 -19.16 -1.16 18.68
N ASP A 129 -18.23 -0.45 19.32
CA ASP A 129 -18.53 0.50 20.41
C ASP A 129 -18.63 1.96 19.92
N LEU A 130 -18.56 2.19 18.60
CA LEU A 130 -18.78 3.49 18.00
C LEU A 130 -20.20 4.00 18.29
N GLY A 131 -20.29 5.10 19.00
CA GLY A 131 -21.56 5.65 19.50
C GLY A 131 -21.97 5.15 20.88
N ALA A 132 -21.32 4.16 21.45
CA ALA A 132 -21.49 3.82 22.85
C ALA A 132 -20.86 4.91 23.73
N GLU A 133 -21.64 5.42 24.69
CA GLU A 133 -21.14 6.34 25.69
C GLU A 133 -20.73 5.55 26.93
N ARG A 134 -19.50 5.74 27.38
CA ARG A 134 -19.03 5.29 28.68
C ARG A 134 -18.82 6.52 29.55
N ASP A 135 -19.53 6.60 30.67
CA ASP A 135 -19.55 7.76 31.58
C ASP A 135 -19.98 9.08 30.88
N GLY A 136 -20.93 9.00 29.92
CA GLY A 136 -21.42 10.14 29.16
C GLY A 136 -20.45 10.68 28.11
N ARG A 137 -19.44 9.89 27.71
CA ARG A 137 -18.46 10.26 26.68
C ARG A 137 -18.27 9.13 25.68
N ARG A 138 -18.14 9.49 24.40
CA ARG A 138 -17.69 8.56 23.36
C ARG A 138 -16.21 8.24 23.58
N GLU A 139 -15.83 6.99 23.41
CA GLU A 139 -14.44 6.55 23.53
C GLU A 139 -13.72 6.60 22.19
N TRP A 140 -14.43 6.33 21.11
CA TRP A 140 -13.91 6.27 19.74
C TRP A 140 -14.77 7.08 18.78
N THR A 141 -14.13 7.65 17.76
CA THR A 141 -14.79 8.31 16.63
C THR A 141 -14.10 7.97 15.32
N ILE A 142 -14.75 8.26 14.21
CA ILE A 142 -14.17 8.13 12.87
C ILE A 142 -14.04 9.53 12.29
N LEU A 143 -12.83 9.83 11.81
CA LEU A 143 -12.53 11.03 11.04
C LEU A 143 -12.44 10.67 9.56
N ALA A 144 -12.76 11.62 8.70
CA ALA A 144 -12.60 11.51 7.26
C ALA A 144 -11.66 12.59 6.75
N LEU A 145 -10.79 12.27 5.81
CA LEU A 145 -9.87 13.21 5.19
C LEU A 145 -10.30 13.46 3.74
N GLU A 146 -10.74 14.66 3.43
CA GLU A 146 -10.96 15.08 2.04
C GLU A 146 -9.64 15.48 1.42
N ALA A 147 -9.13 14.65 0.48
CA ALA A 147 -7.82 14.87 -0.11
C ALA A 147 -7.86 16.03 -1.11
N ALA A 148 -6.95 16.99 -0.94
CA ALA A 148 -6.70 18.11 -1.86
C ALA A 148 -5.49 17.87 -2.75
N GLN A 149 -4.54 17.05 -2.30
CA GLN A 149 -3.34 16.65 -3.04
C GLN A 149 -2.86 15.30 -2.52
N VAL A 150 -2.36 14.44 -3.40
CA VAL A 150 -1.79 13.14 -3.01
C VAL A 150 -0.40 12.98 -3.60
N GLU A 151 0.56 12.57 -2.78
CA GLU A 151 1.90 12.24 -3.20
C GLU A 151 2.17 10.76 -2.97
N VAL A 152 2.91 10.13 -3.89
CA VAL A 152 3.33 8.74 -3.78
C VAL A 152 4.79 8.58 -4.17
N GLU A 153 5.51 7.75 -3.42
CA GLU A 153 6.92 7.41 -3.67
C GLU A 153 7.13 5.92 -3.42
N ASP A 154 7.63 5.20 -4.42
CA ASP A 154 7.94 3.77 -4.34
C ASP A 154 8.94 3.34 -5.42
N ALA A 155 9.05 2.02 -5.68
CA ALA A 155 9.96 1.47 -6.69
C ALA A 155 9.66 1.92 -8.13
N TRP A 156 8.48 2.48 -8.41
CA TRP A 156 8.11 3.04 -9.71
C TRP A 156 8.47 4.52 -9.85
N GLY A 157 8.93 5.15 -8.76
CA GLY A 157 9.26 6.56 -8.67
C GLY A 157 8.23 7.38 -7.90
N SER A 158 8.44 8.70 -7.92
CA SER A 158 7.59 9.66 -7.22
C SER A 158 6.59 10.31 -8.18
N ALA A 159 5.40 10.62 -7.67
CA ALA A 159 4.39 11.38 -8.39
C ALA A 159 3.55 12.22 -7.41
N THR A 160 3.03 13.34 -7.90
CA THR A 160 2.01 14.16 -7.26
C THR A 160 0.75 14.07 -8.11
N LEU A 161 -0.38 13.87 -7.48
CA LEU A 161 -1.67 13.61 -8.11
C LEU A 161 -2.69 14.65 -7.67
N GLU A 162 -3.52 15.07 -8.61
CA GLU A 162 -4.72 15.82 -8.32
C GLU A 162 -5.78 14.92 -7.66
N PRO A 163 -6.67 15.46 -6.81
CA PRO A 163 -7.65 14.67 -6.07
C PRO A 163 -8.59 13.87 -6.98
N GLU A 164 -8.98 14.40 -8.13
CA GLU A 164 -9.86 13.73 -9.10
C GLU A 164 -9.17 12.51 -9.74
N GLU A 165 -7.88 12.63 -10.05
CA GLU A 165 -7.08 11.53 -10.60
C GLU A 165 -6.93 10.40 -9.59
N TYR A 166 -6.68 10.75 -8.33
CA TYR A 166 -6.63 9.79 -7.23
C TYR A 166 -7.99 9.13 -6.99
N ALA A 167 -9.08 9.89 -6.94
CA ALA A 167 -10.44 9.39 -6.70
C ALA A 167 -10.92 8.43 -7.81
N ALA A 168 -10.57 8.72 -9.06
CA ALA A 168 -10.96 7.90 -10.21
C ALA A 168 -10.25 6.53 -10.27
N ALA A 169 -9.14 6.35 -9.54
CA ALA A 169 -8.38 5.11 -9.54
C ALA A 169 -8.95 4.08 -8.55
N ALA A 170 -8.58 2.82 -8.75
CA ALA A 170 -8.88 1.71 -7.83
C ALA A 170 -7.59 1.13 -7.23
N PRO A 171 -7.62 0.61 -6.00
CA PRO A 171 -6.48 -0.11 -5.44
C PRO A 171 -6.21 -1.42 -6.20
N ASP A 172 -4.99 -1.94 -6.07
CA ASP A 172 -4.64 -3.24 -6.64
C ASP A 172 -5.53 -4.34 -6.06
N PRO A 173 -6.04 -5.29 -6.87
CA PRO A 173 -6.93 -6.36 -6.42
C PRO A 173 -6.28 -7.31 -5.40
N PHE A 174 -4.95 -7.33 -5.29
CA PHE A 174 -4.25 -8.19 -4.34
C PHE A 174 -3.91 -7.52 -3.02
N VAL A 175 -4.20 -6.22 -2.85
CA VAL A 175 -3.79 -5.43 -1.66
C VAL A 175 -4.12 -6.12 -0.34
N ALA A 176 -5.30 -6.72 -0.21
CA ALA A 176 -5.72 -7.38 1.04
C ALA A 176 -5.07 -8.75 1.27
N VAL A 177 -4.50 -9.38 0.25
CA VAL A 177 -3.95 -10.75 0.33
C VAL A 177 -2.46 -10.81 0.06
N GLU A 178 -1.87 -9.73 -0.44
CA GLU A 178 -0.47 -9.64 -0.84
C GLU A 178 0.48 -10.10 0.28
N ALA A 179 0.29 -9.59 1.49
CA ALA A 179 1.15 -9.93 2.63
C ALA A 179 1.18 -11.45 2.91
N GLY A 180 0.02 -12.11 2.84
CA GLY A 180 -0.08 -13.55 3.00
C GLY A 180 0.61 -14.31 1.88
N VAL A 181 0.46 -13.86 0.63
CA VAL A 181 1.12 -14.46 -0.53
C VAL A 181 2.63 -14.34 -0.43
N LEU A 182 3.16 -13.15 -0.13
CA LEU A 182 4.60 -12.92 0.01
C LEU A 182 5.21 -13.73 1.16
N THR A 183 4.54 -13.78 2.30
CA THR A 183 4.97 -14.59 3.45
C THR A 183 5.00 -16.08 3.10
N HIS A 184 4.00 -16.58 2.38
CA HIS A 184 3.96 -17.96 1.90
C HIS A 184 5.12 -18.26 0.93
N LEU A 185 5.35 -17.40 -0.06
CA LEU A 185 6.48 -17.54 -0.99
C LEU A 185 7.82 -17.56 -0.26
N ASP A 186 8.00 -16.68 0.71
CA ASP A 186 9.23 -16.61 1.49
C ASP A 186 9.47 -17.85 2.37
N SER A 187 8.41 -18.43 2.94
CA SER A 187 8.53 -19.60 3.82
C SER A 187 8.60 -20.92 3.06
N ALA A 188 7.78 -21.11 2.03
CA ALA A 188 7.62 -22.40 1.36
C ALA A 188 8.42 -22.51 0.05
N HIS A 189 8.70 -21.40 -0.64
CA HIS A 189 9.28 -21.38 -2.00
C HIS A 189 10.58 -20.60 -2.11
N ARG A 190 11.18 -20.16 -1.00
CA ARG A 190 12.41 -19.34 -1.00
C ARG A 190 13.54 -19.95 -1.86
N GLY A 191 13.72 -21.27 -1.78
CA GLY A 191 14.77 -21.97 -2.56
C GLY A 191 14.52 -22.00 -4.07
N GLU A 192 13.30 -21.70 -4.50
CA GLU A 192 12.90 -21.72 -5.90
C GLU A 192 12.97 -20.31 -6.53
N LEU A 193 12.83 -19.23 -5.73
CA LEU A 193 12.81 -17.86 -6.20
C LEU A 193 14.02 -17.47 -7.06
N PRO A 194 15.27 -17.88 -6.76
CA PRO A 194 16.42 -17.57 -7.60
C PRO A 194 16.29 -18.08 -9.04
N ARG A 195 15.55 -19.18 -9.26
CA ARG A 195 15.33 -19.76 -10.60
C ARG A 195 14.41 -18.94 -11.48
N LEU A 196 13.63 -18.03 -10.88
CA LEU A 196 12.72 -17.13 -11.61
C LEU A 196 13.47 -15.94 -12.20
N LEU A 197 14.68 -15.67 -11.73
CA LEU A 197 15.46 -14.51 -12.15
C LEU A 197 16.09 -14.71 -13.54
N PRO A 198 16.24 -13.63 -14.32
CA PRO A 198 17.05 -13.65 -15.54
C PRO A 198 18.49 -14.11 -15.25
N ARG A 199 19.10 -14.83 -16.19
CA ARG A 199 20.49 -15.31 -16.06
C ARG A 199 21.54 -14.20 -15.88
N SER A 200 21.19 -12.96 -16.23
CA SER A 200 22.02 -11.78 -16.02
C SER A 200 22.10 -11.31 -14.57
N VAL A 201 21.21 -11.80 -13.70
CA VAL A 201 21.20 -11.46 -12.28
C VAL A 201 22.24 -12.29 -11.56
N PRO A 202 23.16 -11.67 -10.78
CA PRO A 202 24.14 -12.41 -10.01
C PRO A 202 23.50 -13.39 -9.03
N PRO A 203 24.11 -14.56 -8.79
CA PRO A 203 23.59 -15.51 -7.82
C PRO A 203 23.67 -14.94 -6.39
N GLY A 204 22.62 -15.14 -5.60
CA GLY A 204 22.54 -14.66 -4.23
C GLY A 204 21.20 -14.97 -3.58
N PRO A 205 21.02 -14.62 -2.30
CA PRO A 205 19.75 -14.73 -1.63
C PRO A 205 18.68 -13.87 -2.32
N VAL A 206 17.49 -14.45 -2.51
CA VAL A 206 16.35 -13.81 -3.15
C VAL A 206 15.14 -13.90 -2.23
N ARG A 207 14.43 -12.78 -2.06
CA ARG A 207 13.23 -12.74 -1.24
C ARG A 207 12.10 -11.97 -1.95
N PRO A 208 10.85 -12.32 -1.74
CA PRO A 208 9.74 -11.58 -2.31
C PRO A 208 9.60 -10.23 -1.60
N LEU A 209 9.45 -9.16 -2.39
CA LEU A 209 9.36 -7.79 -1.89
C LEU A 209 7.95 -7.22 -2.06
N GLY A 210 7.32 -7.46 -3.21
CA GLY A 210 6.02 -6.90 -3.53
C GLY A 210 5.31 -7.68 -4.63
N LEU A 211 3.99 -7.58 -4.67
CA LEU A 211 3.12 -8.19 -5.66
C LEU A 211 2.03 -7.21 -6.05
N ASP A 212 1.82 -7.06 -7.35
CA ASP A 212 0.66 -6.40 -7.91
C ASP A 212 0.10 -7.21 -9.09
N ARG A 213 -1.00 -6.77 -9.68
CA ARG A 213 -1.66 -7.46 -10.79
C ARG A 213 -0.81 -7.60 -12.05
N TYR A 214 0.27 -6.83 -12.19
CA TYR A 214 1.16 -6.83 -13.34
C TYR A 214 2.43 -7.65 -13.13
N GLY A 215 2.74 -8.07 -11.89
CA GLY A 215 3.97 -8.82 -11.63
C GLY A 215 4.39 -8.86 -10.18
N MET A 216 5.60 -9.34 -9.95
CA MET A 216 6.19 -9.48 -8.61
C MET A 216 7.54 -8.77 -8.55
N TRP A 217 7.83 -8.12 -7.43
CA TRP A 217 9.14 -7.60 -7.09
C TRP A 217 9.90 -8.59 -6.22
N LEU A 218 11.15 -8.83 -6.55
CA LEU A 218 12.07 -9.66 -5.79
C LEU A 218 13.27 -8.82 -5.36
N ARG A 219 13.62 -8.86 -4.09
CA ARG A 219 14.85 -8.29 -3.56
C ARG A 219 15.97 -9.32 -3.63
N CYS A 220 17.05 -8.96 -4.29
CA CYS A 220 18.25 -9.74 -4.44
C CYS A 220 19.35 -9.12 -3.56
N SER A 221 20.14 -9.95 -2.87
CA SER A 221 21.32 -9.50 -2.14
C SER A 221 22.57 -9.95 -2.89
N ALA A 222 23.52 -9.02 -3.08
CA ALA A 222 24.83 -9.37 -3.66
C ALA A 222 25.65 -10.17 -2.63
N PRO A 223 26.45 -11.16 -3.09
CA PRO A 223 27.37 -11.87 -2.20
C PRO A 223 28.52 -10.95 -1.75
N PRO A 224 29.08 -11.16 -0.51
CA PRO A 224 30.32 -10.50 -0.10
C PRO A 224 31.45 -10.76 -1.12
N PRO A 225 32.46 -9.86 -1.32
CA PRO A 225 32.94 -8.86 -0.35
C PRO A 225 32.44 -7.44 -0.56
N ASP A 226 31.75 -7.17 -1.66
CA ASP A 226 31.19 -5.84 -1.90
C ASP A 226 29.99 -5.67 -0.99
N ALA A 227 30.08 -4.79 0.01
CA ALA A 227 29.11 -4.49 1.06
C ALA A 227 27.64 -4.89 0.75
N PRO A 228 26.75 -5.09 1.71
CA PRO A 228 25.41 -5.65 1.48
C PRO A 228 24.59 -4.73 0.57
N SER A 229 24.90 -4.73 -0.71
CA SER A 229 24.09 -4.06 -1.72
C SER A 229 22.93 -4.99 -2.06
N SER A 230 21.71 -4.52 -1.78
CA SER A 230 20.49 -5.14 -2.27
C SER A 230 20.00 -4.37 -3.48
N PHE A 231 19.39 -5.06 -4.43
CA PHE A 231 18.72 -4.47 -5.59
C PHE A 231 17.43 -5.23 -5.87
N ASP A 232 16.51 -4.54 -6.50
CA ASP A 232 15.19 -5.09 -6.76
C ASP A 232 15.04 -5.47 -8.23
N VAL A 233 14.43 -6.63 -8.47
CA VAL A 233 14.16 -7.17 -9.80
C VAL A 233 12.65 -7.32 -9.97
N ARG A 234 12.12 -6.76 -11.06
CA ARG A 234 10.72 -6.94 -11.45
C ARG A 234 10.56 -8.16 -12.33
N LEU A 235 9.66 -9.05 -11.95
CA LEU A 235 9.17 -10.16 -12.77
C LEU A 235 7.79 -9.80 -13.31
N PRO A 236 7.65 -9.35 -14.56
CA PRO A 236 6.35 -9.01 -15.11
C PRO A 236 5.54 -10.27 -15.40
N PHE A 237 4.23 -10.18 -15.23
CA PHE A 237 3.31 -11.18 -15.75
C PHE A 237 3.06 -10.94 -17.23
N ALA A 238 2.72 -11.97 -17.98
CA ALA A 238 2.42 -11.85 -19.41
C ALA A 238 1.15 -11.03 -19.67
N GLU A 239 0.21 -11.10 -18.73
CA GLU A 239 -1.07 -10.39 -18.75
C GLU A 239 -1.43 -9.98 -17.32
N PRO A 240 -2.14 -8.87 -17.10
CA PRO A 240 -2.61 -8.48 -15.78
C PRO A 240 -3.51 -9.56 -15.18
N VAL A 241 -3.39 -9.75 -13.87
CA VAL A 241 -4.13 -10.75 -13.11
C VAL A 241 -5.02 -10.05 -12.09
N SER A 242 -6.30 -10.44 -12.00
CA SER A 242 -7.27 -9.78 -11.14
C SER A 242 -7.76 -10.62 -9.96
N ASP A 243 -7.39 -11.91 -9.90
CA ASP A 243 -7.86 -12.83 -8.87
C ASP A 243 -6.81 -13.90 -8.49
N LEU A 244 -7.04 -14.56 -7.36
CA LEU A 244 -6.14 -15.60 -6.85
C LEU A 244 -6.07 -16.84 -7.76
N HIS A 245 -7.09 -17.12 -8.55
CA HIS A 245 -7.07 -18.26 -9.47
C HIS A 245 -6.12 -17.97 -10.65
N GLY A 246 -6.20 -16.77 -11.21
CA GLY A 246 -5.26 -16.27 -12.22
C GLY A 246 -3.83 -16.25 -11.69
N LEU A 247 -3.62 -15.76 -10.47
CA LEU A 247 -2.31 -15.71 -9.81
C LEU A 247 -1.71 -17.12 -9.65
N ARG A 248 -2.50 -18.10 -9.22
CA ARG A 248 -2.05 -19.50 -9.13
C ARG A 248 -1.67 -20.09 -10.49
N ARG A 249 -2.35 -19.71 -11.57
CA ARG A 249 -1.99 -20.14 -12.93
C ARG A 249 -0.66 -19.53 -13.37
N VAL A 250 -0.45 -18.23 -13.10
CA VAL A 250 0.79 -17.53 -13.41
C VAL A 250 1.96 -18.15 -12.66
N TYR A 251 1.84 -18.38 -11.35
CA TYR A 251 2.89 -19.01 -10.55
C TYR A 251 3.23 -20.41 -11.05
N ARG A 252 2.25 -21.25 -11.33
CA ARG A 252 2.52 -22.59 -11.91
C ARG A 252 3.33 -22.51 -13.21
N ARG A 253 3.04 -21.53 -14.08
CA ARG A 253 3.79 -21.34 -15.32
C ARG A 253 5.21 -20.82 -15.08
N LEU A 254 5.38 -19.89 -14.13
CA LEU A 254 6.68 -19.34 -13.78
C LEU A 254 7.60 -20.44 -13.21
N PHE A 255 7.12 -21.20 -12.23
CA PHE A 255 7.89 -22.26 -11.60
C PHE A 255 8.12 -23.47 -12.53
N ALA A 256 7.16 -23.84 -13.38
CA ALA A 256 7.37 -24.87 -14.39
C ALA A 256 8.47 -24.54 -15.41
N ARG A 257 8.67 -23.26 -15.74
CA ARG A 257 9.76 -22.80 -16.61
C ARG A 257 11.11 -22.74 -15.89
N ALA A 258 11.09 -22.66 -14.57
CA ALA A 258 12.28 -22.60 -13.72
C ALA A 258 12.79 -24.00 -13.33
N THR A 259 12.02 -25.05 -13.61
CA THR A 259 12.45 -26.44 -13.43
C THR A 259 13.21 -26.89 -14.67
N PRO A 260 14.46 -27.43 -14.54
CA PRO A 260 15.28 -27.85 -15.66
C PRO A 260 14.63 -29.03 -16.40
#